data_3b26e5b5f9f0ff9926e90292fcec3d59
#
_entry.id   3b26e5b5f9f0ff9926e90292fcec3d59
#
_cell.length_a   1.000
_cell.length_b   1.000
_cell.length_c   1.000
_cell.angle_alpha   90.00
_cell.angle_beta   90.00
_cell.angle_gamma   90.00
#
_symmetry.space_group_name_H-M   'P 1'
#
loop_
_entity.id
_entity.type
_entity.pdbx_description
1 polymer ?
#
loop_
_entity_poly.entity_id
_entity_poly.type
_entity_poly.pdbx_seq_one_letter_code
_entity_poly.pdbx_strand_id
1 'polypeptide(L)'
;MENETKNIFENGATWLRGDFHLHTKADKEFDYKGNENDFCRLYVEQLKSQNINIGLITNHNKFDKNEFVALRKKALKEGIGLFAGVEFSLREGIHVLIAFD
;
A
#
# COMPACT_ATOMS: atom_id res chain seq x y z
N MET A 1 8.55 16.09 -1.27
CA MET A 1 8.00 14.73 -1.28
C MET A 1 7.69 14.25 -2.67
N GLU A 2 6.88 14.96 -3.45
CA GLU A 2 6.73 14.66 -4.87
C GLU A 2 8.07 14.73 -5.60
N ASN A 3 8.93 15.68 -5.22
CA ASN A 3 10.26 15.84 -5.82
C ASN A 3 11.17 14.65 -5.54
N GLU A 4 11.09 14.07 -4.34
CA GLU A 4 11.90 12.90 -3.99
C GLU A 4 11.48 11.68 -4.80
N THR A 5 10.16 11.42 -4.91
CA THR A 5 9.62 10.34 -5.72
C THR A 5 9.99 10.51 -7.19
N LYS A 6 9.85 11.73 -7.69
CA LYS A 6 10.19 12.05 -9.07
C LYS A 6 11.69 11.83 -9.35
N ASN A 7 12.56 12.27 -8.43
CA ASN A 7 14.00 12.08 -8.58
C ASN A 7 14.40 10.61 -8.59
N ILE A 8 13.75 9.79 -7.77
CA ILE A 8 13.98 8.34 -7.73
C ILE A 8 13.73 7.73 -9.11
N PHE A 9 12.60 8.05 -9.74
CA PHE A 9 12.25 7.51 -11.05
C PHE A 9 13.11 8.09 -12.17
N GLU A 10 13.53 9.34 -12.07
CA GLU A 10 14.36 10.00 -13.08
C GLU A 10 15.80 9.47 -13.10
N ASN A 11 16.30 9.01 -11.98
CA ASN A 11 17.68 8.52 -11.86
C ASN A 11 17.90 7.11 -12.43
N GLY A 12 16.87 6.47 -12.98
CA GLY A 12 16.98 5.22 -13.71
C GLY A 12 17.43 4.01 -12.89
N ALA A 13 18.69 3.95 -12.53
CA ALA A 13 19.30 2.77 -11.87
C ALA A 13 19.18 2.75 -10.35
N THR A 14 18.21 3.46 -9.78
CA THR A 14 17.99 3.48 -8.34
C THR A 14 17.22 2.23 -7.90
N TRP A 15 17.74 1.56 -6.87
CA TRP A 15 17.06 0.40 -6.29
C TRP A 15 15.95 0.83 -5.35
N LEU A 16 14.75 0.29 -5.60
CA LEU A 16 13.58 0.51 -4.75
C LEU A 16 13.13 -0.81 -4.16
N ARG A 17 12.69 -0.76 -2.90
CA ARG A 17 12.08 -1.92 -2.27
C ARG A 17 10.56 -1.81 -2.41
N GLY A 18 9.95 -2.79 -3.07
CA GLY A 18 8.51 -2.84 -3.27
C GLY A 18 7.88 -4.01 -2.55
N ASP A 19 6.64 -3.83 -2.11
CA ASP A 19 5.79 -4.91 -1.63
C ASP A 19 4.47 -4.83 -2.38
N PHE A 20 4.18 -5.82 -3.20
CA PHE A 20 3.01 -5.85 -4.06
C PHE A 20 1.87 -6.70 -3.50
N HIS A 21 1.94 -7.08 -2.23
CA HIS A 21 0.91 -7.88 -1.58
C HIS A 21 0.66 -7.36 -0.16
N LEU A 22 0.08 -6.15 -0.06
CA LEU A 22 -0.21 -5.51 1.21
C LEU A 22 -1.71 -5.57 1.50
N HIS A 23 -2.06 -5.88 2.74
CA HIS A 23 -3.44 -5.82 3.22
C HIS A 23 -3.60 -4.67 4.19
N THR A 24 -4.82 -4.15 4.31
CA THR A 24 -5.19 -3.11 5.28
C THR A 24 -6.36 -3.59 6.13
N LYS A 25 -6.82 -2.76 7.07
CA LYS A 25 -7.94 -3.11 7.94
C LYS A 25 -9.27 -3.31 7.18
N ALA A 26 -9.33 -2.94 5.90
CA ALA A 26 -10.48 -3.26 5.05
C ALA A 26 -10.53 -4.76 4.74
N ASP A 27 -9.40 -5.46 4.85
CA ASP A 27 -9.34 -6.90 4.65
C ASP A 27 -9.82 -7.62 5.90
N LYS A 28 -10.69 -8.61 5.74
CA LYS A 28 -11.24 -9.39 6.85
C LYS A 28 -10.19 -10.15 7.65
N GLU A 29 -9.04 -10.43 7.05
CA GLU A 29 -7.94 -11.15 7.70
C GLU A 29 -6.99 -10.22 8.46
N PHE A 30 -7.13 -8.92 8.26
CA PHE A 30 -6.28 -7.93 8.92
C PHE A 30 -6.88 -7.54 10.27
N ASP A 31 -6.16 -7.86 11.34
CA ASP A 31 -6.61 -7.59 12.70
C ASP A 31 -5.96 -6.32 13.27
N TYR A 32 -6.68 -5.21 13.20
CA TYR A 32 -6.23 -3.95 13.77
C TYR A 32 -7.04 -3.61 15.01
N LYS A 33 -6.38 -3.50 16.16
CA LYS A 33 -7.02 -3.25 17.46
C LYS A 33 -6.79 -1.83 18.00
N GLY A 34 -6.15 -0.98 17.25
CA GLY A 34 -5.87 0.39 17.66
C GLY A 34 -7.01 1.36 17.37
N ASN A 35 -6.72 2.64 17.58
CA ASN A 35 -7.66 3.72 17.30
C ASN A 35 -7.74 3.98 15.79
N GLU A 36 -8.97 4.15 15.29
CA GLU A 36 -9.21 4.44 13.87
C GLU A 36 -8.42 5.66 13.37
N ASN A 37 -8.30 6.68 14.21
CA ASN A 37 -7.60 7.91 13.83
C ASN A 37 -6.09 7.72 13.69
N ASP A 38 -5.53 6.67 14.27
CA ASP A 38 -4.10 6.38 14.24
C ASP A 38 -3.71 5.37 13.15
N PHE A 39 -4.68 4.73 12.51
CA PHE A 39 -4.40 3.63 11.59
C PHE A 39 -3.45 4.05 10.46
N CYS A 40 -3.77 5.13 9.75
CA CYS A 40 -2.95 5.57 8.62
C CYS A 40 -1.52 5.88 9.04
N ARG A 41 -1.36 6.58 10.16
CA ARG A 41 -0.04 6.93 10.68
C ARG A 41 0.77 5.69 11.02
N LEU A 42 0.18 4.79 11.78
CA LEU A 42 0.86 3.56 12.21
C LEU A 42 1.20 2.66 11.03
N TYR A 43 0.30 2.55 10.07
CA TYR A 43 0.53 1.75 8.87
C TYR A 43 1.71 2.28 8.05
N VAL A 44 1.75 3.58 7.82
CA VAL A 44 2.83 4.22 7.07
C VAL A 44 4.16 4.15 7.84
N GLU A 45 4.13 4.31 9.16
CA GLU A 45 5.32 4.13 10.00
C GLU A 45 5.89 2.72 9.86
N GLN A 46 5.03 1.71 9.80
CA GLN A 46 5.45 0.33 9.61
C GLN A 46 6.10 0.12 8.24
N LEU A 47 5.51 0.67 7.19
CA LEU A 47 6.10 0.61 5.85
C LEU A 47 7.48 1.27 5.83
N LYS A 48 7.59 2.41 6.47
CA LYS A 48 8.86 3.13 6.57
C LYS A 48 9.91 2.34 7.33
N SER A 49 9.52 1.70 8.44
CA SER A 49 10.43 0.86 9.24
C SER A 49 10.96 -0.35 8.46
N GLN A 50 10.20 -0.84 7.51
CA GLN A 50 10.59 -1.95 6.62
C GLN A 50 11.30 -1.47 5.36
N ASN A 51 11.57 -0.18 5.24
CA ASN A 51 12.23 0.46 4.09
C ASN A 51 11.48 0.23 2.78
N ILE A 52 10.14 0.18 2.84
CA ILE A 52 9.32 0.01 1.64
C ILE A 52 9.13 1.35 0.95
N ASN A 53 9.45 1.41 -0.34
CA ASN A 53 9.34 2.62 -1.16
C ASN A 53 8.08 2.62 -2.01
N ILE A 54 7.64 1.44 -2.44
CA ILE A 54 6.47 1.27 -3.29
C ILE A 54 5.63 0.13 -2.73
N GLY A 55 4.33 0.34 -2.60
CA GLY A 55 3.42 -0.69 -2.11
C GLY A 55 2.16 -0.79 -2.96
N LEU A 56 1.66 -2.00 -3.13
CA LEU A 56 0.38 -2.27 -3.77
C LEU A 56 -0.58 -2.81 -2.72
N ILE A 57 -1.66 -2.08 -2.46
CA ILE A 57 -2.70 -2.51 -1.53
C ILE A 57 -3.59 -3.53 -2.25
N THR A 58 -3.65 -4.75 -1.73
CA THR A 58 -4.38 -5.85 -2.37
C THR A 58 -5.23 -6.61 -1.36
N ASN A 59 -6.31 -5.98 -0.89
CA ASN A 59 -7.24 -6.65 0.00
C ASN A 59 -8.03 -7.72 -0.74
N HIS A 60 -8.46 -8.75 -0.03
CA HIS A 60 -9.19 -9.89 -0.60
C HIS A 60 -10.57 -9.44 -1.12
N ASN A 61 -10.76 -9.53 -2.44
CA ASN A 61 -12.04 -9.25 -3.11
C ASN A 61 -12.68 -7.93 -2.71
N LYS A 62 -11.86 -6.95 -2.28
CA LYS A 62 -12.36 -5.69 -1.74
C LYS A 62 -11.40 -4.55 -2.00
N PHE A 63 -11.95 -3.38 -2.28
CA PHE A 63 -11.20 -2.14 -2.37
C PHE A 63 -11.98 -1.04 -1.64
N ASP A 64 -11.36 -0.47 -0.61
CA ASP A 64 -11.94 0.66 0.14
C ASP A 64 -11.27 1.94 -0.34
N LYS A 65 -12.00 2.71 -1.14
CA LYS A 65 -11.49 3.93 -1.75
C LYS A 65 -11.09 4.98 -0.71
N ASN A 66 -11.93 5.18 0.29
CA ASN A 66 -11.68 6.21 1.31
C ASN A 66 -10.44 5.89 2.14
N GLU A 67 -10.30 4.64 2.55
CA GLU A 67 -9.11 4.18 3.25
C GLU A 67 -7.86 4.34 2.39
N PHE A 68 -7.94 3.90 1.13
CA PHE A 68 -6.81 3.98 0.21
C PHE A 68 -6.35 5.42 -0.03
N VAL A 69 -7.27 6.35 -0.25
CA VAL A 69 -6.94 7.76 -0.47
C VAL A 69 -6.22 8.34 0.74
N ALA A 70 -6.72 8.05 1.94
CA ALA A 70 -6.10 8.53 3.18
C ALA A 70 -4.69 7.96 3.38
N LEU A 71 -4.52 6.65 3.15
CA LEU A 71 -3.22 5.99 3.25
C LEU A 71 -2.23 6.53 2.22
N ARG A 72 -2.66 6.66 0.97
CA ARG A 72 -1.82 7.15 -0.12
C ARG A 72 -1.30 8.55 0.18
N LYS A 73 -2.19 9.43 0.64
CA LYS A 73 -1.83 10.80 1.00
C LYS A 73 -0.79 10.84 2.11
N LYS A 74 -0.99 10.03 3.13
CA LYS A 74 -0.06 9.95 4.26
C LYS A 74 1.28 9.37 3.83
N ALA A 75 1.26 8.32 3.02
CA ALA A 75 2.47 7.66 2.54
C ALA A 75 3.30 8.58 1.64
N LEU A 76 2.67 9.36 0.77
CA LEU A 76 3.37 10.30 -0.10
C LEU A 76 4.18 11.32 0.69
N LYS A 77 3.67 11.76 1.84
CA LYS A 77 4.41 12.69 2.73
C LYS A 77 5.69 12.07 3.26
N GLU A 78 5.77 10.76 3.31
CA GLU A 78 6.94 10.02 3.77
C GLU A 78 7.77 9.44 2.63
N GLY A 79 7.48 9.84 1.39
CA GLY A 79 8.23 9.37 0.23
C GLY A 79 7.87 7.96 -0.23
N ILE A 80 6.70 7.45 0.18
CA ILE A 80 6.24 6.11 -0.17
C ILE A 80 5.11 6.20 -1.17
N GLY A 81 5.24 5.51 -2.32
CA GLY A 81 4.20 5.43 -3.33
C GLY A 81 3.30 4.23 -3.08
N LEU A 82 2.00 4.47 -2.83
CA LEU A 82 1.02 3.41 -2.72
C LEU A 82 0.14 3.36 -3.96
N PHE A 83 -0.11 2.14 -4.43
CA PHE A 83 -0.95 1.88 -5.59
C PHE A 83 -2.16 1.06 -5.20
N ALA A 84 -3.26 1.29 -5.91
CA ALA A 84 -4.51 0.59 -5.66
C ALA A 84 -4.53 -0.75 -6.36
N GLY A 85 -5.04 -1.76 -5.67
CA GLY A 85 -5.19 -3.09 -6.22
C GLY A 85 -6.18 -3.93 -5.45
N VAL A 86 -6.31 -5.17 -5.83
CA VAL A 86 -7.19 -6.14 -5.18
C VAL A 86 -6.61 -7.54 -5.39
N GLU A 87 -6.80 -8.40 -4.39
CA GLU A 87 -6.50 -9.82 -4.51
C GLU A 87 -7.80 -10.57 -4.76
N PHE A 88 -7.91 -11.24 -5.91
CA PHE A 88 -9.05 -12.10 -6.20
C PHE A 88 -8.70 -13.56 -5.89
N SER A 89 -9.57 -14.23 -5.13
CA SER A 89 -9.47 -15.65 -4.86
C SER A 89 -10.38 -16.40 -5.84
N LEU A 90 -9.81 -17.26 -6.65
CA LEU A 90 -10.55 -18.06 -7.61
C LEU A 90 -10.91 -19.43 -7.00
N ARG A 91 -11.92 -20.10 -7.59
CA ARG A 91 -12.41 -21.39 -7.10
C ARG A 91 -11.31 -22.47 -7.05
N GLU A 92 -10.36 -22.40 -7.96
CA GLU A 92 -9.26 -23.34 -8.07
C GLU A 92 -8.16 -23.14 -7.01
N GLY A 93 -8.38 -22.22 -6.07
CA GLY A 93 -7.37 -21.89 -5.06
C GLY A 93 -6.27 -20.96 -5.56
N ILE A 94 -6.44 -20.39 -6.74
CA ILE A 94 -5.50 -19.44 -7.30
C ILE A 94 -5.84 -18.02 -6.83
N HIS A 95 -4.83 -17.27 -6.43
CA HIS A 95 -4.97 -15.87 -6.04
C HIS A 95 -4.37 -14.99 -7.13
N VAL A 96 -5.12 -14.00 -7.59
CA VAL A 96 -4.69 -13.08 -8.64
C VAL A 96 -4.62 -11.67 -8.05
N LEU A 97 -3.47 -11.03 -8.18
CA LEU A 97 -3.29 -9.64 -7.76
C LEU A 97 -3.49 -8.73 -8.97
N ILE A 98 -4.39 -7.77 -8.82
CA ILE A 98 -4.70 -6.82 -9.89
C ILE A 98 -4.45 -5.41 -9.38
N ALA A 99 -3.62 -4.67 -10.11
CA ALA A 99 -3.38 -3.25 -9.84
C ALA A 99 -4.23 -2.41 -10.77
N PHE A 100 -4.74 -1.29 -10.28
CA PHE A 100 -5.46 -0.34 -11.13
C PHE A 100 -4.96 1.09 -10.95
N ASP A 101 -5.26 1.89 -11.98
CA ASP A 101 -4.95 3.32 -11.99
C ASP A 101 -5.86 4.12 -11.04
#